data_9424c232cf550223b694a6c375601f6f
#
_entry.id   9424c232cf550223b694a6c375601f6f
#
_cell.length_a   1.000
_cell.length_b   1.000
_cell.length_c   1.000
_cell.angle_alpha   90.00
_cell.angle_beta   90.00
_cell.angle_gamma   90.00
#
_symmetry.space_group_name_H-M   'P 1'
#
loop_
_entity.id
_entity.type
_entity.pdbx_description
1 polymer ?
#
loop_
_entity_poly.entity_id
_entity_poly.type
_entity_poly.pdbx_seq_one_letter_code
_entity_poly.pdbx_strand_id
1 'polypeptide(L)'
;MGTRVAIIGAGPAGLVAARWLAAQGFEPQLFEQMPELGGQWTGRAGATGVWPQMYTNTSRILTAFGDLAHDGSNTFLPAADIHRYLNRYAEFFGLTDRIRLGTSVSRISRGNSGWIVETRSGAEQFDAEQFDRVVIATGRFHRPDIPPVPGLESFTGPAGVTSTYHYRSSAPYRGMRVLVGGCAVSALEIATELAHHGADVVVTQRRQRYVLPKFAAGVPSDHRIFTRYGVLAEQRLPKADVDRYLRDIVVEAGGSPEQYGAPTPDPSLFAAGVTLNQQYLPLVAEGRIRVRPWLTSVAGAQVTFGDGSTESFDGIVFGTGFRLDLPFLDDEIRATVELDGVHLDADRYTFHPDLPGLAFMGMWDQSGGYFVPLELQARWIAYTWGGVVEPPDLTAQRAAIQAYRARRGQPQKTRMNLVALTFARAAGCEPEPAHWPQLRRALLFGPLAPSCFRLDGPDALPGAADAFARDAAAFGAITSEDFTAREQMSWELLQSP
;
A
#
# COMPACT_ATOMS: atom_id res chain seq x y z
N MET A 1 13.98 30.30 -15.90
CA MET A 1 12.90 29.83 -15.03
C MET A 1 13.06 28.33 -14.95
N GLY A 2 12.95 27.73 -13.76
CA GLY A 2 13.04 26.29 -13.60
C GLY A 2 11.80 25.58 -14.18
N THR A 3 11.91 24.29 -14.45
CA THR A 3 10.78 23.47 -14.94
C THR A 3 9.76 23.30 -13.81
N ARG A 4 8.54 23.82 -14.03
CA ARG A 4 7.44 23.78 -13.05
C ARG A 4 6.74 22.43 -13.06
N VAL A 5 6.55 21.84 -11.88
CA VAL A 5 5.87 20.56 -11.73
C VAL A 5 4.67 20.69 -10.80
N ALA A 6 3.47 20.40 -11.28
CA ALA A 6 2.30 20.27 -10.40
C ALA A 6 2.28 18.86 -9.78
N ILE A 7 2.10 18.78 -8.47
CA ILE A 7 1.91 17.51 -7.75
C ILE A 7 0.53 17.54 -7.11
N ILE A 8 -0.31 16.57 -7.46
CA ILE A 8 -1.68 16.53 -6.99
C ILE A 8 -1.79 15.59 -5.78
N GLY A 9 -1.96 16.18 -4.62
CA GLY A 9 -1.98 15.54 -3.30
C GLY A 9 -0.70 15.79 -2.50
N ALA A 10 -0.85 16.08 -1.20
CA ALA A 10 0.25 16.25 -0.23
C ALA A 10 0.26 15.13 0.82
N GLY A 11 -0.09 13.90 0.43
CA GLY A 11 0.14 12.68 1.17
C GLY A 11 1.60 12.19 1.04
N PRO A 12 1.94 11.00 1.58
CA PRO A 12 3.29 10.44 1.50
C PRO A 12 3.88 10.44 0.09
N ALA A 13 3.06 10.09 -0.91
CA ALA A 13 3.47 10.05 -2.32
C ALA A 13 3.87 11.44 -2.85
N GLY A 14 3.01 12.44 -2.63
CA GLY A 14 3.28 13.80 -3.10
C GLY A 14 4.48 14.44 -2.42
N LEU A 15 4.63 14.23 -1.11
CA LEU A 15 5.76 14.79 -0.34
C LEU A 15 7.09 14.20 -0.80
N VAL A 16 7.19 12.88 -0.97
CA VAL A 16 8.44 12.25 -1.43
C VAL A 16 8.73 12.57 -2.90
N ALA A 17 7.70 12.72 -3.75
CA ALA A 17 7.89 13.20 -5.13
C ALA A 17 8.45 14.61 -5.15
N ALA A 18 7.87 15.53 -4.36
CA ALA A 18 8.34 16.92 -4.29
C ALA A 18 9.81 17.02 -3.84
N ARG A 19 10.18 16.23 -2.81
CA ARG A 19 11.57 16.17 -2.32
C ARG A 19 12.54 15.75 -3.42
N TRP A 20 12.25 14.66 -4.14
CA TRP A 20 13.16 14.13 -5.15
C TRP A 20 13.20 15.00 -6.42
N LEU A 21 12.06 15.55 -6.83
CA LEU A 21 12.01 16.51 -7.95
C LEU A 21 12.78 17.80 -7.62
N ALA A 22 12.62 18.36 -6.41
CA ALA A 22 13.38 19.53 -5.99
C ALA A 22 14.89 19.27 -5.98
N ALA A 23 15.32 18.06 -5.58
CA ALA A 23 16.73 17.65 -5.62
C ALA A 23 17.31 17.57 -7.05
N GLN A 24 16.47 17.41 -8.07
CA GLN A 24 16.84 17.43 -9.48
C GLN A 24 16.64 18.82 -10.13
N GLY A 25 16.43 19.87 -9.33
CA GLY A 25 16.32 21.26 -9.82
C GLY A 25 14.94 21.63 -10.40
N PHE A 26 13.92 20.79 -10.22
CA PHE A 26 12.54 21.13 -10.57
C PHE A 26 11.92 22.07 -9.54
N GLU A 27 10.86 22.78 -9.94
CA GLU A 27 10.06 23.65 -9.09
C GLU A 27 8.70 22.98 -8.78
N PRO A 28 8.63 22.06 -7.78
CA PRO A 28 7.38 21.40 -7.44
C PRO A 28 6.43 22.32 -6.70
N GLN A 29 5.15 22.30 -7.10
CA GLN A 29 4.01 22.91 -6.42
C GLN A 29 3.00 21.82 -6.11
N LEU A 30 2.71 21.61 -4.82
CA LEU A 30 1.72 20.62 -4.39
C LEU A 30 0.35 21.28 -4.20
N PHE A 31 -0.70 20.55 -4.58
CA PHE A 31 -2.09 20.94 -4.36
C PHE A 31 -2.75 19.91 -3.45
N GLU A 32 -3.25 20.36 -2.30
CA GLU A 32 -3.92 19.50 -1.33
C GLU A 32 -5.32 20.03 -1.02
N GLN A 33 -6.32 19.21 -1.23
CA GLN A 33 -7.73 19.59 -0.99
C GLN A 33 -8.05 19.78 0.49
N MET A 34 -7.32 19.11 1.39
CA MET A 34 -7.52 19.22 2.82
C MET A 34 -6.79 20.45 3.39
N PRO A 35 -7.22 20.97 4.56
CA PRO A 35 -6.56 22.08 5.22
C PRO A 35 -5.23 21.72 5.89
N GLU A 36 -4.78 20.46 5.76
CA GLU A 36 -3.52 19.94 6.30
C GLU A 36 -2.91 18.89 5.37
N LEU A 37 -1.60 18.76 5.39
CA LEU A 37 -0.88 17.73 4.66
C LEU A 37 -0.95 16.37 5.38
N GLY A 38 -0.60 15.28 4.67
CA GLY A 38 -0.51 13.93 5.25
C GLY A 38 -1.42 12.90 4.59
N GLY A 39 -2.34 13.35 3.70
CA GLY A 39 -3.26 12.49 2.97
C GLY A 39 -4.10 11.63 3.92
N GLN A 40 -4.12 10.31 3.72
CA GLN A 40 -4.93 9.43 4.57
C GLN A 40 -4.50 9.42 6.06
N TRP A 41 -3.29 9.85 6.40
CA TRP A 41 -2.76 9.80 7.76
C TRP A 41 -3.21 10.97 8.65
N THR A 42 -3.93 11.95 8.10
CA THR A 42 -4.53 13.03 8.89
C THR A 42 -5.58 12.52 9.89
N GLY A 43 -6.18 11.35 9.64
CA GLY A 43 -7.25 10.78 10.47
C GLY A 43 -8.57 11.56 10.43
N ARG A 44 -8.69 12.62 9.59
CA ARG A 44 -9.91 13.43 9.49
C ARG A 44 -11.07 12.64 8.91
N ALA A 45 -12.22 12.79 9.55
CA ALA A 45 -13.47 12.21 9.07
C ALA A 45 -13.80 12.70 7.63
N GLY A 46 -14.20 11.79 6.75
CA GLY A 46 -14.55 12.11 5.37
C GLY A 46 -13.38 12.23 4.39
N ALA A 47 -12.14 12.19 4.89
CA ALA A 47 -10.95 12.32 4.05
C ALA A 47 -10.09 11.05 4.00
N THR A 48 -10.34 10.06 4.85
CA THR A 48 -9.44 8.93 5.03
C THR A 48 -10.13 7.69 5.57
N GLY A 49 -9.62 6.51 5.18
CA GLY A 49 -9.93 5.22 5.80
C GLY A 49 -9.04 4.88 7.00
N VAL A 50 -8.18 5.79 7.45
CA VAL A 50 -7.40 5.64 8.68
C VAL A 50 -8.20 6.16 9.86
N TRP A 51 -8.31 5.39 10.94
CA TRP A 51 -8.99 5.79 12.17
C TRP A 51 -7.96 5.99 13.30
N PRO A 52 -8.30 6.77 14.34
CA PRO A 52 -7.33 7.23 15.34
C PRO A 52 -6.57 6.12 16.08
N GLN A 53 -7.19 4.96 16.30
CA GLN A 53 -6.60 3.82 17.00
C GLN A 53 -5.81 2.89 16.08
N MET A 54 -5.74 3.19 14.79
CA MET A 54 -5.02 2.36 13.82
C MET A 54 -3.51 2.41 14.05
N TYR A 55 -2.87 1.25 13.91
CA TYR A 55 -1.42 1.10 13.85
C TYR A 55 -0.97 0.62 12.47
N THR A 56 0.27 0.92 12.11
CA THR A 56 0.85 0.40 10.86
C THR A 56 0.92 -1.12 10.86
N ASN A 57 0.87 -1.72 9.68
CA ASN A 57 1.02 -3.16 9.49
C ASN A 57 2.44 -3.56 9.07
N THR A 58 3.29 -2.57 8.85
CA THR A 58 4.73 -2.73 8.61
C THR A 58 5.50 -2.02 9.71
N SER A 59 6.70 -2.51 9.98
CA SER A 59 7.60 -1.95 11.00
C SER A 59 7.96 -0.49 10.70
N ARG A 60 8.38 0.24 11.73
CA ARG A 60 8.83 1.64 11.59
C ARG A 60 9.95 1.79 10.55
N ILE A 61 10.78 0.76 10.37
CA ILE A 61 11.88 0.77 9.40
C ILE A 61 11.34 0.77 7.97
N LEU A 62 10.36 -0.10 7.67
CA LEU A 62 9.74 -0.19 6.35
C LEU A 62 8.60 0.84 6.13
N THR A 63 8.30 1.65 7.15
CA THR A 63 7.33 2.74 7.09
C THR A 63 8.02 4.11 7.19
N ALA A 64 9.23 4.22 6.69
CA ALA A 64 10.03 5.46 6.63
C ALA A 64 10.53 5.71 5.21
N PHE A 65 10.91 6.93 4.93
CA PHE A 65 11.75 7.31 3.79
C PHE A 65 13.23 7.29 4.17
N GLY A 66 14.11 6.99 3.22
CA GLY A 66 15.53 6.77 3.48
C GLY A 66 16.32 7.97 3.99
N ASP A 67 15.76 9.17 3.82
CA ASP A 67 16.41 10.43 4.23
C ASP A 67 16.03 10.89 5.64
N LEU A 68 14.99 10.30 6.26
CA LEU A 68 14.51 10.73 7.58
C LEU A 68 13.94 9.53 8.36
N ALA A 69 14.55 9.20 9.49
CA ALA A 69 14.05 8.17 10.39
C ALA A 69 12.90 8.68 11.28
N HIS A 70 12.12 7.76 11.86
CA HIS A 70 11.18 8.08 12.94
C HIS A 70 11.89 8.39 14.24
N ASP A 71 11.33 9.29 15.05
CA ASP A 71 11.87 9.64 16.36
C ASP A 71 11.54 8.60 17.43
N GLY A 72 10.47 7.83 17.23
CA GLY A 72 9.98 6.86 18.20
C GLY A 72 10.65 5.49 18.11
N SER A 73 10.56 4.72 19.21
CA SER A 73 11.08 3.35 19.33
C SER A 73 10.03 2.26 19.03
N ASN A 74 8.75 2.61 18.91
CA ASN A 74 7.68 1.65 18.64
C ASN A 74 7.95 0.87 17.36
N THR A 75 7.74 -0.44 17.39
CA THR A 75 7.92 -1.29 16.21
C THR A 75 6.87 -0.99 15.14
N PHE A 76 5.61 -0.92 15.55
CA PHE A 76 4.49 -0.48 14.70
C PHE A 76 4.00 0.86 15.19
N LEU A 77 3.73 1.77 14.29
CA LEU A 77 3.48 3.17 14.59
C LEU A 77 1.98 3.47 14.65
N PRO A 78 1.50 4.21 15.64
CA PRO A 78 0.16 4.78 15.62
C PRO A 78 -0.02 5.71 14.40
N ALA A 79 -1.24 5.82 13.89
CA ALA A 79 -1.56 6.70 12.75
C ALA A 79 -1.10 8.15 12.98
N ALA A 80 -1.25 8.67 14.20
CA ALA A 80 -0.81 10.01 14.56
C ALA A 80 0.71 10.22 14.45
N ASP A 81 1.51 9.16 14.68
CA ASP A 81 2.98 9.25 14.56
C ASP A 81 3.39 9.35 13.10
N ILE A 82 2.67 8.68 12.20
CA ILE A 82 2.90 8.83 10.76
C ILE A 82 2.55 10.25 10.30
N HIS A 83 1.44 10.80 10.76
CA HIS A 83 1.08 12.19 10.44
C HIS A 83 2.14 13.18 10.92
N ARG A 84 2.63 13.04 12.16
CA ARG A 84 3.74 13.88 12.68
C ARG A 84 5.02 13.71 11.86
N TYR A 85 5.36 12.48 11.49
CA TYR A 85 6.50 12.19 10.64
C TYR A 85 6.42 12.89 9.28
N LEU A 86 5.25 12.88 8.63
CA LEU A 86 5.05 13.55 7.34
C LEU A 86 5.14 15.07 7.43
N ASN A 87 4.64 15.67 8.51
CA ASN A 87 4.82 17.11 8.77
C ASN A 87 6.30 17.44 8.95
N ARG A 88 7.02 16.70 9.79
CA ARG A 88 8.46 16.85 9.98
C ARG A 88 9.24 16.65 8.67
N TYR A 89 8.83 15.69 7.83
CA TYR A 89 9.43 15.48 6.52
C TYR A 89 9.26 16.69 5.60
N ALA A 90 8.07 17.27 5.56
CA ALA A 90 7.81 18.47 4.78
C ALA A 90 8.63 19.68 5.26
N GLU A 91 8.74 19.86 6.57
CA GLU A 91 9.57 20.93 7.19
C GLU A 91 11.06 20.72 6.89
N PHE A 92 11.57 19.49 7.11
CA PHE A 92 12.98 19.16 6.94
C PHE A 92 13.48 19.40 5.52
N PHE A 93 12.63 19.14 4.50
CA PHE A 93 12.98 19.37 3.10
C PHE A 93 12.49 20.71 2.54
N GLY A 94 12.00 21.62 3.37
CA GLY A 94 11.54 22.95 2.93
C GLY A 94 10.38 22.89 1.94
N LEU A 95 9.47 21.92 2.11
CA LEU A 95 8.33 21.72 1.21
C LEU A 95 7.09 22.51 1.63
N THR A 96 7.02 22.98 2.87
CA THR A 96 5.83 23.61 3.45
C THR A 96 5.31 24.78 2.59
N ASP A 97 6.18 25.67 2.13
CA ASP A 97 5.82 26.82 1.29
C ASP A 97 5.46 26.42 -0.16
N ARG A 98 5.68 25.16 -0.52
CA ARG A 98 5.34 24.59 -1.82
C ARG A 98 3.97 23.87 -1.82
N ILE A 99 3.25 23.87 -0.69
CA ILE A 99 1.96 23.19 -0.55
C ILE A 99 0.84 24.22 -0.48
N ARG A 100 -0.09 24.16 -1.41
CA ARG A 100 -1.35 24.92 -1.36
C ARG A 100 -2.42 24.03 -0.72
N LEU A 101 -2.63 24.25 0.56
CA LEU A 101 -3.68 23.58 1.34
C LEU A 101 -5.07 24.14 1.01
N GLY A 102 -6.13 23.35 1.25
CA GLY A 102 -7.50 23.75 0.96
C GLY A 102 -7.77 23.98 -0.53
N THR A 103 -6.92 23.47 -1.41
CA THR A 103 -6.95 23.69 -2.86
C THR A 103 -7.18 22.35 -3.57
N SER A 104 -8.39 22.13 -4.07
CA SER A 104 -8.72 20.94 -4.85
C SER A 104 -8.44 21.15 -6.34
N VAL A 105 -7.82 20.16 -6.98
CA VAL A 105 -7.70 20.12 -8.44
C VAL A 105 -9.01 19.60 -9.00
N SER A 106 -9.65 20.40 -9.86
CA SER A 106 -10.93 20.09 -10.49
C SER A 106 -10.77 19.48 -11.88
N ARG A 107 -9.68 19.85 -12.60
CA ARG A 107 -9.38 19.30 -13.92
C ARG A 107 -7.89 19.36 -14.24
N ILE A 108 -7.44 18.35 -14.98
CA ILE A 108 -6.13 18.31 -15.63
C ILE A 108 -6.36 18.01 -17.11
N SER A 109 -5.79 18.87 -17.99
CA SER A 109 -5.91 18.72 -19.43
C SER A 109 -4.59 19.07 -20.13
N ARG A 110 -4.45 18.70 -21.39
CA ARG A 110 -3.32 19.12 -22.22
C ARG A 110 -3.41 20.62 -22.52
N GLY A 111 -2.28 21.31 -22.37
CA GLY A 111 -2.09 22.68 -22.87
C GLY A 111 -1.37 22.70 -24.22
N ASN A 112 -1.20 23.90 -24.78
CA ASN A 112 -0.40 24.09 -26.00
C ASN A 112 1.09 23.70 -25.79
N SER A 113 1.59 23.88 -24.58
CA SER A 113 2.90 23.40 -24.12
C SER A 113 2.76 22.91 -22.68
N GLY A 114 2.85 21.60 -22.45
CA GLY A 114 2.68 21.01 -21.10
C GLY A 114 1.22 20.80 -20.71
N TRP A 115 0.86 21.10 -19.46
CA TRP A 115 -0.37 20.71 -18.79
C TRP A 115 -1.09 21.91 -18.18
N ILE A 116 -2.40 21.94 -18.26
CA ILE A 116 -3.26 22.90 -17.56
C ILE A 116 -3.85 22.21 -16.33
N VAL A 117 -3.67 22.83 -15.17
CA VAL A 117 -4.21 22.39 -13.88
C VAL A 117 -5.23 23.42 -13.42
N GLU A 118 -6.50 23.04 -13.42
CA GLU A 118 -7.60 23.85 -12.92
C GLU A 118 -7.83 23.53 -11.44
N THR A 119 -7.88 24.55 -10.60
CA THR A 119 -8.02 24.43 -9.16
C THR A 119 -9.23 25.17 -8.65
N ARG A 120 -9.71 24.75 -7.47
CA ARG A 120 -10.75 25.42 -6.70
C ARG A 120 -10.31 25.58 -5.26
N SER A 121 -10.30 26.81 -4.77
CA SER A 121 -10.06 27.17 -3.38
C SER A 121 -11.33 27.77 -2.79
N GLY A 122 -11.92 27.11 -1.78
CA GLY A 122 -13.22 27.52 -1.25
C GLY A 122 -14.39 27.32 -2.24
N ALA A 123 -15.46 28.12 -2.09
CA ALA A 123 -16.68 27.95 -2.87
C ALA A 123 -16.64 28.63 -4.26
N GLU A 124 -15.90 29.71 -4.42
CA GLU A 124 -16.04 30.59 -5.58
C GLU A 124 -14.70 30.92 -6.29
N GLN A 125 -13.55 30.55 -5.73
CA GLN A 125 -12.27 30.86 -6.35
C GLN A 125 -11.81 29.72 -7.25
N PHE A 126 -11.85 29.94 -8.56
CA PHE A 126 -11.32 29.07 -9.59
C PHE A 126 -10.07 29.69 -10.20
N ASP A 127 -9.07 28.88 -10.45
CA ASP A 127 -7.82 29.28 -11.09
C ASP A 127 -7.36 28.20 -12.07
N ALA A 128 -6.61 28.60 -13.08
CA ALA A 128 -6.04 27.69 -14.07
C ALA A 128 -4.59 28.07 -14.32
N GLU A 129 -3.68 27.16 -14.07
CA GLU A 129 -2.24 27.38 -14.20
C GLU A 129 -1.63 26.36 -15.17
N GLN A 130 -0.59 26.81 -15.86
CA GLN A 130 0.19 25.95 -16.76
C GLN A 130 1.43 25.41 -16.03
N PHE A 131 1.69 24.12 -16.24
CA PHE A 131 2.85 23.40 -15.73
C PHE A 131 3.53 22.62 -16.85
N ASP A 132 4.86 22.48 -16.74
CA ASP A 132 5.62 21.69 -17.71
C ASP A 132 5.36 20.20 -17.52
N ARG A 133 5.14 19.79 -16.26
CA ARG A 133 4.92 18.39 -15.87
C ARG A 133 3.89 18.27 -14.74
N VAL A 134 3.29 17.08 -14.61
CA VAL A 134 2.31 16.77 -13.57
C VAL A 134 2.60 15.42 -12.96
N VAL A 135 2.50 15.32 -11.63
CA VAL A 135 2.51 14.05 -10.87
C VAL A 135 1.16 13.86 -10.19
N ILE A 136 0.46 12.79 -10.51
CA ILE A 136 -0.79 12.38 -9.86
C ILE A 136 -0.45 11.55 -8.64
N ALA A 137 -0.59 12.12 -7.44
CA ALA A 137 -0.23 11.53 -6.15
C ALA A 137 -1.40 11.51 -5.14
N THR A 138 -2.64 11.45 -5.65
CA THR A 138 -3.88 11.54 -4.87
C THR A 138 -4.20 10.32 -4.03
N GLY A 139 -3.43 9.23 -4.18
CA GLY A 139 -3.72 7.94 -3.58
C GLY A 139 -4.88 7.21 -4.28
N ARG A 140 -5.09 5.93 -3.91
CA ARG A 140 -6.13 5.09 -4.51
C ARG A 140 -7.20 4.61 -3.52
N PHE A 141 -7.06 4.90 -2.22
CA PHE A 141 -7.93 4.37 -1.16
C PHE A 141 -8.91 5.42 -0.62
N HIS A 142 -9.61 6.10 -1.52
CA HIS A 142 -10.56 7.16 -1.16
C HIS A 142 -12.01 6.88 -1.59
N ARG A 143 -12.27 5.92 -2.49
CA ARG A 143 -13.60 5.51 -2.90
C ARG A 143 -13.86 4.07 -2.49
N PRO A 144 -14.60 3.82 -1.38
CA PRO A 144 -14.88 2.46 -0.92
C PRO A 144 -15.72 1.68 -1.94
N ASP A 145 -15.41 0.39 -2.10
CA ASP A 145 -16.15 -0.53 -2.96
C ASP A 145 -17.08 -1.40 -2.09
N ILE A 146 -18.32 -0.94 -1.92
CA ILE A 146 -19.36 -1.73 -1.25
C ILE A 146 -20.04 -2.57 -2.32
N PRO A 147 -19.96 -3.91 -2.24
CA PRO A 147 -20.58 -4.77 -3.25
C PRO A 147 -22.11 -4.68 -3.18
N PRO A 148 -22.79 -4.83 -4.32
CA PRO A 148 -24.23 -4.89 -4.33
C PRO A 148 -24.70 -6.15 -3.57
N VAL A 149 -25.55 -5.95 -2.58
CA VAL A 149 -26.22 -7.01 -1.81
C VAL A 149 -27.72 -6.75 -1.88
N PRO A 150 -28.54 -7.70 -2.36
CA PRO A 150 -29.98 -7.55 -2.41
C PRO A 150 -30.58 -7.13 -1.07
N GLY A 151 -31.33 -6.04 -1.04
CA GLY A 151 -32.03 -5.52 0.13
C GLY A 151 -31.13 -4.78 1.14
N LEU A 152 -29.86 -4.51 0.83
CA LEU A 152 -28.94 -3.81 1.75
C LEU A 152 -29.47 -2.41 2.14
N GLU A 153 -30.15 -1.74 1.21
CA GLU A 153 -30.79 -0.45 1.41
C GLU A 153 -31.94 -0.48 2.43
N SER A 154 -32.50 -1.66 2.70
CA SER A 154 -33.55 -1.89 3.69
C SER A 154 -33.04 -2.14 5.11
N PHE A 155 -31.72 -2.09 5.33
CA PHE A 155 -31.13 -2.40 6.64
C PHE A 155 -31.60 -1.42 7.72
N THR A 156 -32.14 -1.93 8.83
CA THR A 156 -32.72 -1.13 9.92
C THR A 156 -31.95 -1.23 11.24
N GLY A 157 -30.81 -1.91 11.27
CA GLY A 157 -29.98 -1.96 12.48
C GLY A 157 -29.53 -0.55 12.93
N PRO A 158 -29.53 -0.24 14.22
CA PRO A 158 -29.35 1.13 14.75
C PRO A 158 -27.97 1.74 14.40
N ALA A 159 -26.95 0.94 14.18
CA ALA A 159 -25.63 1.44 13.76
C ALA A 159 -25.47 1.57 12.23
N GLY A 160 -26.50 1.18 11.46
CA GLY A 160 -26.55 1.34 10.02
C GLY A 160 -25.51 0.52 9.25
N VAL A 161 -25.33 0.87 7.98
CA VAL A 161 -24.33 0.31 7.08
C VAL A 161 -23.23 1.32 6.86
N THR A 162 -21.98 0.90 7.04
CA THR A 162 -20.80 1.73 6.80
C THR A 162 -19.70 0.95 6.09
N SER A 163 -18.61 1.64 5.73
CA SER A 163 -17.39 1.02 5.20
C SER A 163 -16.21 1.32 6.12
N THR A 164 -15.12 0.57 5.95
CA THR A 164 -13.86 0.84 6.66
C THR A 164 -13.32 2.25 6.41
N TYR A 165 -13.70 2.87 5.28
CA TYR A 165 -13.34 4.26 4.98
C TYR A 165 -14.01 5.27 5.92
N HIS A 166 -15.24 4.99 6.36
CA HIS A 166 -16.01 5.87 7.25
C HIS A 166 -15.98 5.44 8.73
N TYR A 167 -15.41 4.27 9.02
CA TYR A 167 -15.20 3.82 10.40
C TYR A 167 -14.25 4.74 11.15
N ARG A 168 -14.57 5.09 12.41
CA ARG A 168 -13.75 6.00 13.23
C ARG A 168 -13.39 5.45 14.59
N SER A 169 -14.24 4.64 15.19
CA SER A 169 -13.98 4.01 16.49
C SER A 169 -14.94 2.88 16.77
N SER A 170 -14.58 2.02 17.70
CA SER A 170 -15.43 0.95 18.23
C SER A 170 -16.49 1.42 19.23
N ALA A 171 -16.38 2.64 19.76
CA ALA A 171 -17.25 3.13 20.83
C ALA A 171 -18.75 3.07 20.51
N PRO A 172 -19.24 3.45 19.32
CA PRO A 172 -20.65 3.36 18.97
C PRO A 172 -21.21 1.93 18.92
N TYR A 173 -20.34 0.93 18.81
CA TYR A 173 -20.72 -0.48 18.59
C TYR A 173 -20.69 -1.32 19.87
N ARG A 174 -20.38 -0.74 21.02
CA ARG A 174 -20.30 -1.47 22.29
C ARG A 174 -21.62 -2.12 22.64
N GLY A 175 -21.59 -3.43 22.93
CA GLY A 175 -22.77 -4.23 23.23
C GLY A 175 -23.66 -4.56 22.03
N MET A 176 -23.27 -4.12 20.85
CA MET A 176 -23.99 -4.38 19.59
C MET A 176 -23.48 -5.64 18.91
N ARG A 177 -24.32 -6.24 18.09
CA ARG A 177 -23.97 -7.33 17.19
C ARG A 177 -23.63 -6.75 15.83
N VAL A 178 -22.36 -6.87 15.44
CA VAL A 178 -21.82 -6.23 14.23
C VAL A 178 -21.34 -7.26 13.22
N LEU A 179 -21.81 -7.10 11.97
CA LEU A 179 -21.33 -7.86 10.83
C LEU A 179 -20.19 -7.10 10.15
N VAL A 180 -19.03 -7.74 10.01
CA VAL A 180 -17.89 -7.18 9.26
C VAL A 180 -17.73 -7.95 7.95
N GLY A 181 -17.92 -7.28 6.81
CA GLY A 181 -17.81 -7.87 5.48
C GLY A 181 -16.40 -7.75 4.92
N GLY A 182 -15.74 -8.90 4.72
CA GLY A 182 -14.40 -8.98 4.13
C GLY A 182 -13.39 -9.76 4.98
N CYS A 183 -12.27 -10.14 4.35
CA CYS A 183 -11.15 -10.86 4.99
C CYS A 183 -9.80 -10.23 4.61
N ALA A 184 -9.77 -8.93 4.32
CA ALA A 184 -8.55 -8.16 4.10
C ALA A 184 -8.16 -7.40 5.37
N VAL A 185 -6.98 -6.80 5.36
CA VAL A 185 -6.38 -6.16 6.55
C VAL A 185 -7.37 -5.24 7.27
N SER A 186 -7.99 -4.29 6.58
CA SER A 186 -8.90 -3.32 7.23
C SER A 186 -10.13 -3.97 7.87
N ALA A 187 -10.72 -4.98 7.22
CA ALA A 187 -11.84 -5.73 7.77
C ALA A 187 -11.45 -6.44 9.07
N LEU A 188 -10.32 -7.16 9.06
CA LEU A 188 -9.88 -7.94 10.23
C LEU A 188 -9.36 -7.05 11.37
N GLU A 189 -8.71 -5.92 11.07
CA GLU A 189 -8.29 -4.95 12.10
C GLU A 189 -9.52 -4.35 12.81
N ILE A 190 -10.56 -3.96 12.06
CA ILE A 190 -11.80 -3.44 12.64
C ILE A 190 -12.57 -4.53 13.41
N ALA A 191 -12.68 -5.74 12.85
CA ALA A 191 -13.31 -6.85 13.55
C ALA A 191 -12.63 -7.14 14.90
N THR A 192 -11.29 -7.12 14.91
CA THR A 192 -10.47 -7.29 16.10
C THR A 192 -10.71 -6.16 17.12
N GLU A 193 -10.69 -4.90 16.68
CA GLU A 193 -10.96 -3.75 17.53
C GLU A 193 -12.37 -3.81 18.15
N LEU A 194 -13.40 -4.10 17.35
CA LEU A 194 -14.76 -4.25 17.81
C LEU A 194 -14.91 -5.35 18.87
N ALA A 195 -14.32 -6.53 18.64
CA ALA A 195 -14.34 -7.64 19.58
C ALA A 195 -13.64 -7.30 20.91
N HIS A 196 -12.51 -6.58 20.86
CA HIS A 196 -11.82 -6.13 22.08
C HIS A 196 -12.62 -5.12 22.88
N HIS A 197 -13.45 -4.31 22.23
CA HIS A 197 -14.25 -3.25 22.89
C HIS A 197 -15.69 -3.67 23.22
N GLY A 198 -16.00 -4.96 23.16
CA GLY A 198 -17.25 -5.52 23.68
C GLY A 198 -18.41 -5.57 22.69
N ALA A 199 -18.14 -5.57 21.39
CA ALA A 199 -19.12 -5.94 20.37
C ALA A 199 -19.18 -7.47 20.20
N ASP A 200 -20.36 -8.02 19.83
CA ASP A 200 -20.51 -9.39 19.32
C ASP A 200 -20.24 -9.37 17.81
N VAL A 201 -19.10 -9.92 17.39
CA VAL A 201 -18.59 -9.75 16.03
C VAL A 201 -18.75 -11.02 15.20
N VAL A 202 -19.36 -10.83 14.02
CA VAL A 202 -19.39 -11.83 12.96
C VAL A 202 -18.65 -11.31 11.73
N VAL A 203 -17.69 -12.08 11.23
CA VAL A 203 -17.00 -11.78 9.97
C VAL A 203 -17.65 -12.62 8.86
N THR A 204 -18.04 -11.97 7.77
CA THR A 204 -18.56 -12.66 6.57
C THR A 204 -17.59 -12.47 5.41
N GLN A 205 -17.33 -13.56 4.67
CA GLN A 205 -16.29 -13.55 3.64
C GLN A 205 -16.59 -14.51 2.49
N ARG A 206 -16.11 -14.16 1.29
CA ARG A 206 -16.26 -15.01 0.08
C ARG A 206 -15.29 -16.18 0.07
N ARG A 207 -14.09 -15.99 0.68
CA ARG A 207 -13.05 -17.01 0.82
C ARG A 207 -12.20 -16.71 2.05
N GLN A 208 -11.77 -17.76 2.72
CA GLN A 208 -10.80 -17.63 3.82
C GLN A 208 -9.42 -17.30 3.23
N ARG A 209 -8.74 -16.32 3.82
CA ARG A 209 -7.33 -16.01 3.54
C ARG A 209 -6.44 -16.66 4.59
N TYR A 210 -5.19 -16.94 4.23
CA TYR A 210 -4.16 -17.15 5.24
C TYR A 210 -3.93 -15.86 6.02
N VAL A 211 -3.70 -15.99 7.33
CA VAL A 211 -3.52 -14.84 8.22
C VAL A 211 -2.09 -14.86 8.74
N LEU A 212 -1.33 -13.83 8.36
CA LEU A 212 0.03 -13.63 8.80
C LEU A 212 0.02 -12.74 10.05
N PRO A 213 0.56 -13.18 11.19
CA PRO A 213 0.72 -12.30 12.35
C PRO A 213 1.73 -11.19 12.05
N LYS A 214 1.56 -10.02 12.66
CA LYS A 214 2.52 -8.91 12.51
C LYS A 214 3.89 -9.25 13.07
N PHE A 215 3.92 -10.02 14.19
CA PHE A 215 5.11 -10.59 14.81
C PHE A 215 5.13 -12.11 14.69
N ALA A 216 6.27 -12.65 14.29
CA ALA A 216 6.57 -14.07 14.34
C ALA A 216 7.88 -14.28 15.11
N ALA A 217 7.81 -14.95 16.26
CA ALA A 217 8.96 -15.21 17.15
C ALA A 217 9.80 -13.94 17.46
N GLY A 218 9.12 -12.83 17.81
CA GLY A 218 9.76 -11.56 18.18
C GLY A 218 10.25 -10.68 17.03
N VAL A 219 10.16 -11.15 15.81
CA VAL A 219 10.58 -10.39 14.61
C VAL A 219 9.34 -9.96 13.81
N PRO A 220 9.24 -8.69 13.34
CA PRO A 220 8.20 -8.27 12.44
C PRO A 220 8.19 -9.10 11.18
N SER A 221 7.01 -9.59 10.77
CA SER A 221 6.88 -10.49 9.61
C SER A 221 7.30 -9.85 8.29
N ASP A 222 7.20 -8.52 8.17
CA ASP A 222 7.64 -7.77 7.00
C ASP A 222 9.16 -7.84 6.78
N HIS A 223 9.97 -8.07 7.83
CA HIS A 223 11.40 -8.30 7.73
C HIS A 223 11.78 -9.65 7.12
N ARG A 224 10.86 -10.62 7.11
CA ARG A 224 11.11 -12.00 6.62
C ARG A 224 10.44 -12.32 5.29
N ILE A 225 9.39 -11.58 4.93
CA ILE A 225 8.56 -11.90 3.75
C ILE A 225 8.87 -10.99 2.56
N PHE A 226 9.09 -9.70 2.81
CA PHE A 226 9.35 -8.74 1.74
C PHE A 226 10.85 -8.61 1.46
N THR A 227 11.45 -9.73 1.04
CA THR A 227 12.89 -9.86 0.82
C THR A 227 13.24 -9.86 -0.68
N ARG A 228 14.50 -9.61 -1.01
CA ARG A 228 15.04 -9.79 -2.38
C ARG A 228 14.95 -11.24 -2.82
N TYR A 229 15.27 -12.19 -1.93
CA TYR A 229 15.14 -13.62 -2.24
C TYR A 229 13.73 -13.95 -2.76
N GLY A 230 12.68 -13.44 -2.13
CA GLY A 230 11.31 -13.66 -2.58
C GLY A 230 11.02 -13.16 -4.00
N VAL A 231 11.72 -12.11 -4.46
CA VAL A 231 11.64 -11.63 -5.85
C VAL A 231 12.37 -12.54 -6.80
N LEU A 232 13.60 -12.94 -6.44
CA LEU A 232 14.43 -13.86 -7.25
C LEU A 232 13.74 -15.23 -7.40
N ALA A 233 13.14 -15.74 -6.32
CA ALA A 233 12.39 -16.98 -6.33
C ALA A 233 11.22 -16.91 -7.33
N GLU A 234 10.44 -15.82 -7.32
CA GLU A 234 9.31 -15.65 -8.25
C GLU A 234 9.77 -15.56 -9.72
N GLN A 235 10.96 -15.04 -9.97
CA GLN A 235 11.50 -14.91 -11.32
C GLN A 235 12.12 -16.21 -11.88
N ARG A 236 12.60 -17.12 -11.01
CA ARG A 236 13.42 -18.27 -11.40
C ARG A 236 12.78 -19.62 -11.11
N LEU A 237 11.92 -19.70 -10.09
CA LEU A 237 11.33 -20.97 -9.66
C LEU A 237 9.93 -21.17 -10.25
N PRO A 238 9.47 -22.42 -10.40
CA PRO A 238 8.10 -22.71 -10.77
C PRO A 238 7.11 -22.07 -9.79
N LYS A 239 6.02 -21.51 -10.31
CA LYS A 239 5.01 -20.81 -9.51
C LYS A 239 4.47 -21.65 -8.34
N ALA A 240 4.33 -22.96 -8.53
CA ALA A 240 3.86 -23.88 -7.48
C ALA A 240 4.85 -24.00 -6.31
N ASP A 241 6.16 -23.92 -6.57
CA ASP A 241 7.18 -24.00 -5.53
C ASP A 241 7.25 -22.68 -4.74
N VAL A 242 7.11 -21.54 -5.41
CA VAL A 242 7.00 -20.23 -4.76
C VAL A 242 5.73 -20.15 -3.89
N ASP A 243 4.60 -20.64 -4.39
CA ASP A 243 3.33 -20.67 -3.65
C ASP A 243 3.48 -21.50 -2.37
N ARG A 244 4.03 -22.71 -2.47
CA ARG A 244 4.30 -23.60 -1.33
C ARG A 244 5.25 -22.95 -0.33
N TYR A 245 6.38 -22.42 -0.79
CA TYR A 245 7.37 -21.75 0.06
C TYR A 245 6.75 -20.60 0.87
N LEU A 246 5.98 -19.73 0.21
CA LEU A 246 5.32 -18.60 0.88
C LEU A 246 4.23 -19.06 1.85
N ARG A 247 3.45 -20.08 1.47
CA ARG A 247 2.44 -20.69 2.36
C ARG A 247 3.08 -21.23 3.63
N ASP A 248 4.17 -21.99 3.48
CA ASP A 248 4.86 -22.61 4.59
C ASP A 248 5.40 -21.55 5.57
N ILE A 249 5.96 -20.44 5.08
CA ILE A 249 6.36 -19.31 5.92
C ILE A 249 5.17 -18.74 6.71
N VAL A 250 4.02 -18.56 6.07
CA VAL A 250 2.83 -17.99 6.71
C VAL A 250 2.27 -18.95 7.76
N VAL A 251 2.21 -20.24 7.44
CA VAL A 251 1.70 -21.28 8.37
C VAL A 251 2.67 -21.48 9.53
N GLU A 252 3.96 -21.48 9.32
CA GLU A 252 4.96 -21.52 10.42
C GLU A 252 4.85 -20.31 11.35
N ALA A 253 4.54 -19.13 10.80
CA ALA A 253 4.44 -17.90 11.58
C ALA A 253 3.17 -17.81 12.44
N GLY A 254 2.03 -18.32 11.94
CA GLY A 254 0.73 -18.09 12.56
C GLY A 254 -0.23 -19.26 12.57
N GLY A 255 0.16 -20.43 12.08
CA GLY A 255 -0.74 -21.59 11.90
C GLY A 255 -1.67 -21.43 10.70
N SER A 256 -2.44 -22.48 10.42
CA SER A 256 -3.48 -22.44 9.40
C SER A 256 -4.84 -22.07 10.03
N PRO A 257 -5.68 -21.25 9.36
CA PRO A 257 -6.93 -20.72 9.92
C PRO A 257 -7.87 -21.77 10.51
N GLU A 258 -7.99 -22.96 9.90
CA GLU A 258 -8.83 -24.04 10.40
C GLU A 258 -8.39 -24.59 11.77
N GLN A 259 -7.12 -24.44 12.15
CA GLN A 259 -6.62 -24.80 13.49
C GLN A 259 -7.22 -23.92 14.60
N TYR A 260 -7.73 -22.74 14.22
CA TYR A 260 -8.39 -21.78 15.10
C TYR A 260 -9.92 -21.82 15.00
N GLY A 261 -10.48 -22.74 14.22
CA GLY A 261 -11.93 -22.83 14.00
C GLY A 261 -12.47 -21.91 12.90
N ALA A 262 -11.60 -21.23 12.15
CA ALA A 262 -11.98 -20.52 10.93
C ALA A 262 -12.15 -21.52 9.76
N PRO A 263 -12.82 -21.12 8.65
CA PRO A 263 -12.89 -21.96 7.47
C PRO A 263 -11.51 -22.30 6.89
N THR A 264 -11.40 -23.47 6.25
CA THR A 264 -10.18 -23.91 5.56
C THR A 264 -9.92 -23.01 4.34
N PRO A 265 -8.73 -22.40 4.19
CA PRO A 265 -8.37 -21.65 3.00
C PRO A 265 -8.07 -22.58 1.82
N ASP A 266 -8.05 -22.01 0.61
CA ASP A 266 -7.53 -22.73 -0.56
C ASP A 266 -6.09 -23.19 -0.30
N PRO A 267 -5.70 -24.42 -0.68
CA PRO A 267 -4.33 -24.92 -0.51
C PRO A 267 -3.27 -24.05 -1.19
N SER A 268 -3.60 -23.35 -2.27
CA SER A 268 -2.73 -22.36 -2.88
C SER A 268 -2.84 -21.03 -2.13
N LEU A 269 -1.71 -20.54 -1.61
CA LEU A 269 -1.64 -19.23 -0.99
C LEU A 269 -1.99 -18.11 -1.98
N PHE A 270 -1.63 -18.28 -3.27
CA PHE A 270 -1.99 -17.29 -4.30
C PHE A 270 -3.50 -17.27 -4.58
N ALA A 271 -4.19 -18.41 -4.50
CA ALA A 271 -5.65 -18.48 -4.65
C ALA A 271 -6.38 -17.95 -3.41
N ALA A 272 -5.97 -18.38 -2.21
CA ALA A 272 -6.55 -17.92 -0.95
C ALA A 272 -6.27 -16.43 -0.69
N GLY A 273 -5.04 -15.99 -0.98
CA GLY A 273 -4.49 -14.70 -0.59
C GLY A 273 -4.04 -14.68 0.87
N VAL A 274 -3.29 -13.64 1.22
CA VAL A 274 -2.78 -13.40 2.58
C VAL A 274 -3.33 -12.10 3.13
N THR A 275 -3.57 -12.06 4.42
CA THR A 275 -3.88 -10.85 5.18
C THR A 275 -2.98 -10.77 6.42
N LEU A 276 -2.63 -9.56 6.86
CA LEU A 276 -1.88 -9.37 8.10
C LEU A 276 -2.87 -9.04 9.23
N ASN A 277 -2.80 -9.81 10.31
CA ASN A 277 -3.48 -9.46 11.57
C ASN A 277 -2.92 -10.28 12.72
N GLN A 278 -2.65 -9.65 13.86
CA GLN A 278 -2.06 -10.31 15.04
C GLN A 278 -3.10 -11.05 15.89
N GLN A 279 -4.34 -10.58 15.95
CA GLN A 279 -5.31 -10.97 16.97
C GLN A 279 -6.51 -11.74 16.43
N TYR A 280 -6.76 -11.71 15.12
CA TYR A 280 -7.98 -12.27 14.52
C TYR A 280 -8.15 -13.76 14.79
N LEU A 281 -7.15 -14.58 14.47
CA LEU A 281 -7.24 -16.04 14.68
C LEU A 281 -7.38 -16.41 16.16
N PRO A 282 -6.60 -15.86 17.11
CA PRO A 282 -6.85 -16.05 18.54
C PRO A 282 -8.29 -15.72 18.96
N LEU A 283 -8.85 -14.61 18.49
CA LEU A 283 -10.23 -14.21 18.83
C LEU A 283 -11.28 -15.14 18.20
N VAL A 284 -11.00 -15.75 17.05
CA VAL A 284 -11.84 -16.80 16.48
C VAL A 284 -11.80 -18.05 17.36
N ALA A 285 -10.62 -18.50 17.78
CA ALA A 285 -10.46 -19.64 18.66
C ALA A 285 -11.12 -19.44 20.05
N GLU A 286 -11.16 -18.22 20.55
CA GLU A 286 -11.86 -17.83 21.77
C GLU A 286 -13.38 -17.71 21.60
N GLY A 287 -13.90 -17.83 20.36
CA GLY A 287 -15.32 -17.65 20.05
C GLY A 287 -15.81 -16.19 20.12
N ARG A 288 -14.90 -15.22 20.24
CA ARG A 288 -15.19 -13.77 20.30
C ARG A 288 -15.44 -13.17 18.91
N ILE A 289 -14.93 -13.83 17.87
CA ILE A 289 -15.25 -13.55 16.48
C ILE A 289 -15.78 -14.84 15.86
N ARG A 290 -16.98 -14.79 15.30
CA ARG A 290 -17.55 -15.90 14.52
C ARG A 290 -17.39 -15.62 13.03
N VAL A 291 -17.24 -16.68 12.24
CA VAL A 291 -17.06 -16.58 10.80
C VAL A 291 -18.26 -17.18 10.08
N ARG A 292 -18.78 -16.50 9.05
CA ARG A 292 -19.90 -16.93 8.20
C ARG A 292 -19.50 -16.88 6.73
N PRO A 293 -20.13 -17.67 5.88
CA PRO A 293 -20.08 -17.46 4.44
C PRO A 293 -20.53 -16.05 4.07
N TRP A 294 -20.30 -15.66 2.81
CA TRP A 294 -20.68 -14.32 2.35
C TRP A 294 -22.20 -14.10 2.49
N LEU A 295 -22.59 -12.88 2.87
CA LEU A 295 -23.99 -12.48 2.93
C LEU A 295 -24.60 -12.43 1.51
N THR A 296 -25.83 -12.93 1.38
CA THR A 296 -26.55 -13.03 0.10
C THR A 296 -27.72 -12.07 -0.02
N SER A 297 -28.35 -11.70 1.11
CA SER A 297 -29.43 -10.72 1.14
C SER A 297 -29.61 -10.10 2.54
N VAL A 298 -30.31 -8.98 2.57
CA VAL A 298 -30.67 -8.24 3.79
C VAL A 298 -32.17 -7.93 3.77
N ALA A 299 -32.83 -8.08 4.92
CA ALA A 299 -34.23 -7.69 5.10
C ALA A 299 -34.44 -7.10 6.51
N GLY A 300 -34.61 -5.79 6.62
CA GLY A 300 -34.59 -5.12 7.91
C GLY A 300 -33.27 -5.33 8.65
N ALA A 301 -33.31 -5.79 9.89
CA ALA A 301 -32.07 -6.12 10.64
C ALA A 301 -31.52 -7.52 10.32
N GLN A 302 -32.22 -8.34 9.54
CA GLN A 302 -31.84 -9.72 9.24
C GLN A 302 -30.93 -9.81 8.02
N VAL A 303 -29.88 -10.60 8.14
CA VAL A 303 -28.91 -10.91 7.08
C VAL A 303 -28.94 -12.41 6.80
N THR A 304 -29.11 -12.79 5.54
CA THR A 304 -29.04 -14.18 5.07
C THR A 304 -27.65 -14.45 4.50
N PHE A 305 -27.05 -15.58 4.82
CA PHE A 305 -25.75 -16.02 4.37
C PHE A 305 -25.83 -17.08 3.28
N GLY A 306 -24.69 -17.35 2.61
CA GLY A 306 -24.60 -18.31 1.52
C GLY A 306 -24.91 -19.77 1.88
N ASP A 307 -24.92 -20.12 3.17
CA ASP A 307 -25.34 -21.44 3.70
C ASP A 307 -26.84 -21.49 4.02
N GLY A 308 -27.60 -20.43 3.74
CA GLY A 308 -29.02 -20.29 4.01
C GLY A 308 -29.35 -19.88 5.46
N SER A 309 -28.37 -19.78 6.35
CA SER A 309 -28.58 -19.30 7.71
C SER A 309 -28.94 -17.81 7.73
N THR A 310 -29.71 -17.38 8.74
CA THR A 310 -30.14 -15.99 8.90
C THR A 310 -29.88 -15.54 10.33
N GLU A 311 -29.27 -14.35 10.48
CA GLU A 311 -29.00 -13.74 11.78
C GLU A 311 -29.32 -12.24 11.75
N SER A 312 -29.67 -11.66 12.92
CA SER A 312 -29.94 -10.23 13.06
C SER A 312 -28.70 -9.49 13.52
N PHE A 313 -28.51 -8.26 12.99
CA PHE A 313 -27.39 -7.40 13.31
C PHE A 313 -27.84 -5.97 13.61
N ASP A 314 -27.04 -5.29 14.46
CA ASP A 314 -27.23 -3.89 14.79
C ASP A 314 -26.44 -2.97 13.84
N GLY A 315 -25.38 -3.47 13.21
CA GLY A 315 -24.57 -2.72 12.26
C GLY A 315 -23.83 -3.61 11.26
N ILE A 316 -23.52 -3.05 10.09
CA ILE A 316 -22.72 -3.70 9.04
C ILE A 316 -21.55 -2.78 8.67
N VAL A 317 -20.32 -3.33 8.71
CA VAL A 317 -19.10 -2.61 8.31
C VAL A 317 -18.44 -3.35 7.14
N PHE A 318 -18.39 -2.74 5.95
CA PHE A 318 -17.74 -3.34 4.78
C PHE A 318 -16.26 -2.98 4.68
N GLY A 319 -15.40 -3.99 4.69
CA GLY A 319 -13.96 -3.91 4.41
C GLY A 319 -13.60 -4.59 3.09
N THR A 320 -14.33 -4.25 2.03
CA THR A 320 -14.32 -4.94 0.73
C THR A 320 -13.42 -4.30 -0.32
N GLY A 321 -12.65 -3.29 0.09
CA GLY A 321 -11.66 -2.63 -0.77
C GLY A 321 -12.12 -1.28 -1.29
N PHE A 322 -11.41 -0.80 -2.32
CA PHE A 322 -11.58 0.54 -2.89
C PHE A 322 -11.52 0.48 -4.42
N ARG A 323 -12.21 1.40 -5.05
CA ARG A 323 -12.10 1.67 -6.48
C ARG A 323 -11.11 2.80 -6.74
N LEU A 324 -10.31 2.66 -7.78
CA LEU A 324 -9.46 3.74 -8.29
C LEU A 324 -10.35 4.77 -8.98
N ASP A 325 -10.31 6.00 -8.51
CA ASP A 325 -11.12 7.10 -9.05
C ASP A 325 -10.27 8.37 -9.20
N LEU A 326 -10.20 8.89 -10.41
CA LEU A 326 -9.43 10.09 -10.76
C LEU A 326 -10.34 11.04 -11.58
N PRO A 327 -11.38 11.60 -10.94
CA PRO A 327 -12.42 12.34 -11.65
C PRO A 327 -11.96 13.65 -12.28
N PHE A 328 -10.83 14.19 -11.83
CA PHE A 328 -10.22 15.44 -12.33
C PHE A 328 -9.40 15.24 -13.62
N LEU A 329 -9.14 14.02 -14.05
CA LEU A 329 -8.53 13.78 -15.36
C LEU A 329 -9.59 14.01 -16.45
N ASP A 330 -9.25 14.78 -17.48
CA ASP A 330 -10.16 14.93 -18.60
C ASP A 330 -10.40 13.61 -19.37
N ASP A 331 -11.41 13.60 -20.25
CA ASP A 331 -11.84 12.38 -20.92
C ASP A 331 -10.76 11.80 -21.85
N GLU A 332 -9.93 12.66 -22.47
CA GLU A 332 -8.83 12.21 -23.34
C GLU A 332 -7.78 11.45 -22.52
N ILE A 333 -7.38 11.99 -21.36
CA ILE A 333 -6.41 11.32 -20.47
C ILE A 333 -6.98 10.02 -19.93
N ARG A 334 -8.23 10.04 -19.45
CA ARG A 334 -8.93 8.85 -18.93
C ARG A 334 -9.03 7.73 -19.97
N ALA A 335 -9.38 8.09 -21.20
CA ALA A 335 -9.44 7.14 -22.31
C ALA A 335 -8.06 6.59 -22.67
N THR A 336 -7.02 7.44 -22.69
CA THR A 336 -5.64 7.03 -22.99
C THR A 336 -5.12 5.98 -22.01
N VAL A 337 -5.37 6.16 -20.70
CA VAL A 337 -4.94 5.22 -19.66
C VAL A 337 -5.97 4.13 -19.35
N GLU A 338 -7.04 4.02 -20.13
CA GLU A 338 -8.14 3.04 -19.96
C GLU A 338 -8.55 2.84 -18.47
N LEU A 339 -8.81 3.95 -17.79
CA LEU A 339 -9.20 3.94 -16.37
C LEU A 339 -10.58 3.29 -16.19
N ASP A 340 -10.65 2.13 -15.52
CA ASP A 340 -11.87 1.35 -15.33
C ASP A 340 -12.33 1.21 -13.87
N GLY A 341 -11.73 1.96 -12.96
CA GLY A 341 -12.00 1.89 -11.51
C GLY A 341 -11.20 0.82 -10.75
N VAL A 342 -10.42 -0.01 -11.46
CA VAL A 342 -9.48 -1.00 -10.90
C VAL A 342 -8.09 -0.78 -11.48
N HIS A 343 -8.02 -0.61 -12.80
CA HIS A 343 -6.80 -0.57 -13.60
C HIS A 343 -6.55 0.83 -14.14
N LEU A 344 -5.28 1.11 -14.34
CA LEU A 344 -4.75 2.28 -15.00
C LEU A 344 -3.57 1.81 -15.86
N ASP A 345 -3.64 2.01 -17.17
CA ASP A 345 -2.59 1.61 -18.09
C ASP A 345 -1.43 2.60 -18.05
N ALA A 346 -0.35 2.16 -17.44
CA ALA A 346 0.93 2.87 -17.41
C ALA A 346 2.07 1.88 -17.24
N ASP A 347 3.20 2.13 -17.91
CA ASP A 347 4.42 1.35 -17.70
C ASP A 347 4.82 1.44 -16.22
N ARG A 348 4.91 0.26 -15.58
CA ARG A 348 5.23 0.17 -14.14
C ARG A 348 4.41 1.15 -13.30
N TYR A 349 3.10 1.27 -13.59
CA TYR A 349 2.15 2.16 -12.90
C TYR A 349 2.54 3.65 -12.89
N THR A 350 3.46 4.10 -13.76
CA THR A 350 4.08 5.43 -13.66
C THR A 350 3.94 6.26 -14.92
N PHE A 351 4.44 5.80 -16.07
CA PHE A 351 4.48 6.57 -17.30
C PHE A 351 3.60 5.98 -18.39
N HIS A 352 3.01 6.85 -19.21
CA HIS A 352 2.34 6.44 -20.43
C HIS A 352 3.00 7.12 -21.65
N PRO A 353 3.32 6.37 -22.73
CA PRO A 353 4.06 6.93 -23.88
C PRO A 353 3.34 8.08 -24.58
N ASP A 354 1.99 8.09 -24.54
CA ASP A 354 1.18 9.13 -25.17
C ASP A 354 0.84 10.30 -24.23
N LEU A 355 1.36 10.29 -22.98
CA LEU A 355 1.18 11.36 -21.99
C LEU A 355 2.54 11.87 -21.47
N PRO A 356 3.40 12.41 -22.36
CA PRO A 356 4.72 12.90 -21.96
C PRO A 356 4.59 14.03 -20.94
N GLY A 357 5.39 13.95 -19.85
CA GLY A 357 5.34 14.92 -18.76
C GLY A 357 4.26 14.67 -17.71
N LEU A 358 3.43 13.63 -17.86
CA LEU A 358 2.51 13.15 -16.82
C LEU A 358 3.07 11.88 -16.17
N ALA A 359 3.05 11.81 -14.86
CA ALA A 359 3.39 10.61 -14.10
C ALA A 359 2.30 10.28 -13.08
N PHE A 360 2.03 8.99 -12.91
CA PHE A 360 1.16 8.47 -11.85
C PHE A 360 2.02 7.93 -10.71
N MET A 361 1.61 8.14 -9.47
CA MET A 361 2.36 7.74 -8.30
C MET A 361 1.47 7.07 -7.23
N GLY A 362 1.85 5.87 -6.79
CA GLY A 362 1.10 5.13 -5.77
C GLY A 362 -0.22 4.52 -6.27
N MET A 363 -0.39 4.29 -7.58
CA MET A 363 -1.65 3.86 -8.18
C MET A 363 -1.81 2.33 -8.31
N TRP A 364 -0.92 1.54 -7.74
CA TRP A 364 -1.02 0.07 -7.71
C TRP A 364 -1.62 -0.43 -6.39
N ASP A 365 -2.08 -1.69 -6.36
CA ASP A 365 -2.52 -2.38 -5.14
C ASP A 365 -1.48 -3.44 -4.72
N GLN A 366 -1.06 -3.42 -3.47
CA GLN A 366 -0.05 -4.34 -2.95
C GLN A 366 -0.34 -4.81 -1.53
N SER A 367 0.31 -5.91 -1.15
CA SER A 367 0.53 -6.30 0.23
C SER A 367 1.88 -5.75 0.72
N GLY A 368 1.93 -5.30 1.98
CA GLY A 368 3.08 -4.64 2.57
C GLY A 368 3.00 -3.12 2.54
N GLY A 369 4.02 -2.46 3.09
CA GLY A 369 4.11 -1.01 3.21
C GLY A 369 4.32 -0.28 1.88
N TYR A 370 3.86 0.97 1.81
CA TYR A 370 3.99 1.79 0.61
C TYR A 370 5.20 2.74 0.62
N PHE A 371 5.77 3.07 1.78
CA PHE A 371 6.79 4.12 1.89
C PHE A 371 8.03 3.83 1.03
N VAL A 372 8.60 2.64 1.13
CA VAL A 372 9.78 2.24 0.36
C VAL A 372 9.51 2.27 -1.15
N PRO A 373 8.46 1.61 -1.70
CA PRO A 373 8.16 1.70 -3.12
C PRO A 373 7.85 3.12 -3.60
N LEU A 374 7.18 3.96 -2.79
CA LEU A 374 6.88 5.35 -3.14
C LEU A 374 8.17 6.18 -3.28
N GLU A 375 9.12 6.02 -2.36
CA GLU A 375 10.41 6.72 -2.49
C GLU A 375 11.15 6.30 -3.76
N LEU A 376 11.21 5.00 -4.04
CA LEU A 376 11.88 4.48 -5.23
C LEU A 376 11.19 4.92 -6.53
N GLN A 377 9.86 4.99 -6.55
CA GLN A 377 9.12 5.54 -7.67
C GLN A 377 9.38 7.03 -7.86
N ALA A 378 9.42 7.81 -6.76
CA ALA A 378 9.74 9.22 -6.79
C ALA A 378 11.14 9.50 -7.34
N ARG A 379 12.13 8.66 -6.92
CA ARG A 379 13.50 8.72 -7.45
C ARG A 379 13.51 8.42 -8.95
N TRP A 380 12.82 7.37 -9.38
CA TRP A 380 12.74 7.03 -10.80
C TRP A 380 12.11 8.16 -11.63
N ILE A 381 11.00 8.75 -11.18
CA ILE A 381 10.37 9.90 -11.85
C ILE A 381 11.36 11.08 -11.94
N ALA A 382 11.96 11.44 -10.81
CA ALA A 382 12.87 12.57 -10.73
C ALA A 382 14.14 12.38 -11.58
N TYR A 383 14.71 11.17 -11.56
CA TYR A 383 15.92 10.84 -12.33
C TYR A 383 15.65 10.74 -13.82
N THR A 384 14.52 10.17 -14.23
CA THR A 384 14.10 10.15 -15.63
C THR A 384 13.90 11.55 -16.16
N TRP A 385 13.21 12.40 -15.43
CA TRP A 385 12.96 13.77 -15.87
C TRP A 385 14.18 14.69 -15.76
N GLY A 386 15.08 14.42 -14.82
CA GLY A 386 16.34 15.12 -14.62
C GLY A 386 17.49 14.65 -15.52
N GLY A 387 17.29 13.60 -16.33
CA GLY A 387 18.31 13.05 -17.22
C GLY A 387 19.42 12.24 -16.50
N VAL A 388 19.17 11.80 -15.26
CA VAL A 388 20.10 10.95 -14.49
C VAL A 388 20.03 9.51 -14.96
N VAL A 389 18.83 9.04 -15.32
CA VAL A 389 18.62 7.74 -15.97
C VAL A 389 17.93 7.95 -17.32
N GLU A 390 18.21 7.07 -18.26
CA GLU A 390 17.57 7.10 -19.57
C GLU A 390 16.06 6.90 -19.46
N PRO A 391 15.25 7.67 -20.20
CA PRO A 391 13.82 7.45 -20.27
C PRO A 391 13.52 6.03 -20.77
N PRO A 392 12.46 5.38 -20.28
CA PRO A 392 12.05 4.10 -20.82
C PRO A 392 11.76 4.21 -22.32
N ASP A 393 12.26 3.25 -23.10
CA ASP A 393 11.94 3.16 -24.53
C ASP A 393 10.43 3.07 -24.77
N LEU A 394 9.90 3.84 -25.72
CA LEU A 394 8.45 3.91 -26.01
C LEU A 394 7.89 2.55 -26.43
N THR A 395 8.66 1.75 -27.16
CA THR A 395 8.26 0.41 -27.60
C THR A 395 8.15 -0.51 -26.38
N ALA A 396 9.13 -0.46 -25.48
CA ALA A 396 9.10 -1.23 -24.23
C ALA A 396 7.96 -0.81 -23.32
N GLN A 397 7.65 0.49 -23.21
CA GLN A 397 6.50 0.98 -22.46
C GLN A 397 5.18 0.43 -23.02
N ARG A 398 4.98 0.47 -24.35
CA ARG A 398 3.78 -0.08 -25.00
C ARG A 398 3.66 -1.58 -24.78
N ALA A 399 4.76 -2.33 -24.86
CA ALA A 399 4.78 -3.76 -24.61
C ALA A 399 4.42 -4.09 -23.14
N ALA A 400 4.95 -3.32 -22.17
CA ALA A 400 4.63 -3.47 -20.74
C ALA A 400 3.13 -3.19 -20.47
N ILE A 401 2.57 -2.15 -21.08
CA ILE A 401 1.14 -1.84 -20.99
C ILE A 401 0.29 -2.97 -21.58
N GLN A 402 0.65 -3.50 -22.73
CA GLN A 402 -0.05 -4.63 -23.35
C GLN A 402 0.00 -5.88 -22.47
N ALA A 403 1.16 -6.20 -21.89
CA ALA A 403 1.30 -7.31 -20.96
C ALA A 403 0.45 -7.13 -19.68
N TYR A 404 0.30 -5.89 -19.19
CA TYR A 404 -0.58 -5.56 -18.08
C TYR A 404 -2.05 -5.73 -18.46
N ARG A 405 -2.48 -5.24 -19.62
CA ARG A 405 -3.84 -5.42 -20.16
C ARG A 405 -4.22 -6.89 -20.30
N ALA A 406 -3.32 -7.74 -20.80
CA ALA A 406 -3.55 -9.17 -20.96
C ALA A 406 -3.86 -9.89 -19.63
N ARG A 407 -3.50 -9.27 -18.48
CA ARG A 407 -3.76 -9.78 -17.14
C ARG A 407 -5.00 -9.19 -16.47
N ARG A 408 -5.74 -8.29 -17.15
CA ARG A 408 -7.01 -7.75 -16.62
C ARG A 408 -7.98 -8.91 -16.34
N GLY A 409 -8.77 -8.79 -15.29
CA GLY A 409 -9.64 -9.88 -14.81
C GLY A 409 -8.96 -10.91 -13.91
N GLN A 410 -7.62 -10.90 -13.82
CA GLN A 410 -6.88 -11.66 -12.81
C GLN A 410 -6.63 -10.80 -11.56
N PRO A 411 -6.36 -11.41 -10.39
CA PRO A 411 -5.93 -10.65 -9.22
C PRO A 411 -4.69 -9.81 -9.52
N GLN A 412 -4.83 -8.49 -9.42
CA GLN A 412 -3.74 -7.54 -9.74
C GLN A 412 -2.91 -7.15 -8.50
N LYS A 413 -3.30 -7.65 -7.32
CA LYS A 413 -2.57 -7.34 -6.09
C LYS A 413 -1.16 -7.90 -6.16
N THR A 414 -0.18 -7.02 -6.03
CA THR A 414 1.23 -7.34 -6.03
C THR A 414 1.80 -7.38 -4.60
N ARG A 415 3.11 -7.45 -4.46
CA ARG A 415 3.82 -7.43 -3.18
C ARG A 415 4.83 -6.30 -3.15
N MET A 416 5.01 -5.69 -1.98
CA MET A 416 5.90 -4.56 -1.74
C MET A 416 7.31 -4.78 -2.32
N ASN A 417 7.91 -5.95 -2.10
CA ASN A 417 9.26 -6.25 -2.56
C ASN A 417 9.39 -6.30 -4.10
N LEU A 418 8.37 -6.82 -4.80
CA LEU A 418 8.34 -6.83 -6.26
C LEU A 418 8.33 -5.42 -6.83
N VAL A 419 7.48 -4.57 -6.28
CA VAL A 419 7.33 -3.18 -6.71
C VAL A 419 8.57 -2.36 -6.36
N ALA A 420 9.10 -2.51 -5.14
CA ALA A 420 10.29 -1.81 -4.68
C ALA A 420 11.50 -2.11 -5.61
N LEU A 421 11.79 -3.39 -5.89
CA LEU A 421 12.90 -3.73 -6.77
C LEU A 421 12.64 -3.33 -8.23
N THR A 422 11.40 -3.33 -8.69
CA THR A 422 11.05 -2.82 -10.02
C THR A 422 11.44 -1.35 -10.16
N PHE A 423 11.10 -0.52 -9.17
CA PHE A 423 11.45 0.90 -9.20
C PHE A 423 12.93 1.14 -8.90
N ALA A 424 13.54 0.36 -8.00
CA ALA A 424 14.97 0.48 -7.71
C ALA A 424 15.84 0.22 -8.95
N ARG A 425 15.50 -0.81 -9.74
CA ARG A 425 16.14 -1.11 -11.05
C ARG A 425 15.95 0.04 -12.02
N ALA A 426 14.73 0.54 -12.13
CA ALA A 426 14.41 1.63 -13.04
C ALA A 426 15.09 2.95 -12.64
N ALA A 427 15.32 3.19 -11.36
CA ALA A 427 16.03 4.35 -10.83
C ALA A 427 17.56 4.17 -10.77
N GLY A 428 18.08 2.98 -11.13
CA GLY A 428 19.52 2.69 -11.07
C GLY A 428 20.10 2.66 -9.65
N CYS A 429 19.27 2.30 -8.65
CA CYS A 429 19.67 2.29 -7.24
C CYS A 429 19.45 0.95 -6.54
N GLU A 430 19.20 -0.12 -7.29
CA GLU A 430 19.20 -1.47 -6.73
C GLU A 430 20.62 -1.89 -6.37
N PRO A 431 20.94 -2.20 -5.08
CA PRO A 431 22.28 -2.60 -4.72
C PRO A 431 22.61 -3.98 -5.29
N GLU A 432 23.84 -4.14 -5.77
CA GLU A 432 24.37 -5.43 -6.23
C GLU A 432 24.97 -6.20 -5.03
N PRO A 433 24.39 -7.33 -4.60
CA PRO A 433 24.88 -8.06 -3.42
C PRO A 433 26.34 -8.51 -3.52
N ALA A 434 26.88 -8.65 -4.72
CA ALA A 434 28.29 -9.02 -4.94
C ALA A 434 29.26 -7.90 -4.54
N HIS A 435 28.82 -6.63 -4.58
CA HIS A 435 29.67 -5.49 -4.14
C HIS A 435 29.75 -5.39 -2.61
N TRP A 436 28.85 -6.08 -1.88
CA TRP A 436 28.68 -5.97 -0.43
C TRP A 436 28.72 -7.35 0.25
N PRO A 437 29.89 -8.07 0.24
CA PRO A 437 29.97 -9.43 0.78
C PRO A 437 29.49 -9.53 2.24
N GLN A 438 29.85 -8.54 3.09
CA GLN A 438 29.48 -8.46 4.50
C GLN A 438 27.97 -8.21 4.72
N LEU A 439 27.27 -7.69 3.73
CA LEU A 439 25.81 -7.43 3.76
C LEU A 439 25.01 -8.41 2.92
N ARG A 440 25.68 -9.40 2.30
CA ARG A 440 25.06 -10.30 1.32
C ARG A 440 23.82 -11.00 1.87
N ARG A 441 23.90 -11.54 3.10
CA ARG A 441 22.75 -12.18 3.75
C ARG A 441 21.61 -11.19 3.95
N ALA A 442 21.91 -10.02 4.50
CA ALA A 442 20.93 -8.96 4.74
C ALA A 442 20.27 -8.50 3.44
N LEU A 443 21.03 -8.32 2.35
CA LEU A 443 20.53 -7.92 1.04
C LEU A 443 19.65 -8.99 0.37
N LEU A 444 19.88 -10.28 0.63
CA LEU A 444 19.10 -11.36 0.05
C LEU A 444 17.88 -11.73 0.90
N PHE A 445 18.07 -11.94 2.20
CA PHE A 445 17.06 -12.51 3.10
C PHE A 445 16.54 -11.53 4.15
N GLY A 446 17.12 -10.34 4.26
CA GLY A 446 16.67 -9.29 5.16
C GLY A 446 15.61 -8.37 4.56
N PRO A 447 15.19 -7.36 5.35
CA PRO A 447 14.19 -6.40 4.91
C PRO A 447 14.71 -5.51 3.79
N LEU A 448 13.85 -5.15 2.86
CA LEU A 448 14.14 -4.10 1.87
C LEU A 448 13.99 -2.71 2.54
N ALA A 449 14.83 -2.43 3.54
CA ALA A 449 14.85 -1.16 4.23
C ALA A 449 15.28 -0.02 3.28
N PRO A 450 14.78 1.22 3.48
CA PRO A 450 15.15 2.35 2.62
C PRO A 450 16.67 2.56 2.52
N SER A 451 17.41 2.30 3.61
CA SER A 451 18.87 2.42 3.67
C SER A 451 19.61 1.50 2.70
N CYS A 452 19.05 0.32 2.35
CA CYS A 452 19.70 -0.57 1.40
C CYS A 452 19.79 0.03 -0.03
N PHE A 453 18.83 0.89 -0.38
CA PHE A 453 18.80 1.56 -1.69
C PHE A 453 19.65 2.83 -1.74
N ARG A 454 20.49 3.04 -0.72
CA ARG A 454 21.50 4.11 -0.65
C ARG A 454 22.93 3.55 -0.69
N LEU A 455 23.07 2.23 -0.90
CA LEU A 455 24.37 1.55 -1.03
C LEU A 455 25.01 1.83 -2.39
N ASP A 456 24.24 1.68 -3.45
CA ASP A 456 24.65 1.87 -4.84
C ASP A 456 23.76 2.91 -5.54
N GLY A 457 24.21 3.38 -6.70
CA GLY A 457 23.44 4.27 -7.56
C GLY A 457 23.80 5.75 -7.47
N PRO A 458 23.06 6.61 -8.17
CA PRO A 458 23.39 8.03 -8.33
C PRO A 458 23.45 8.83 -7.03
N ASP A 459 22.77 8.37 -6.01
CA ASP A 459 22.60 9.02 -4.71
C ASP A 459 23.07 8.12 -3.55
N ALA A 460 24.03 7.26 -3.79
CA ALA A 460 24.70 6.47 -2.77
C ALA A 460 25.24 7.36 -1.65
N LEU A 461 25.07 6.94 -0.38
CA LEU A 461 25.46 7.72 0.77
C LEU A 461 26.65 7.09 1.53
N PRO A 462 27.63 7.88 1.94
CA PRO A 462 28.60 7.45 2.94
C PRO A 462 27.86 6.95 4.20
N GLY A 463 28.27 5.80 4.73
CA GLY A 463 27.63 5.21 5.92
C GLY A 463 26.30 4.45 5.67
N ALA A 464 25.84 4.35 4.42
CA ALA A 464 24.66 3.55 4.08
C ALA A 464 24.81 2.08 4.47
N ALA A 465 26.02 1.52 4.37
CA ALA A 465 26.34 0.15 4.76
C ALA A 465 26.06 -0.08 6.24
N ASP A 466 26.54 0.80 7.11
CA ASP A 466 26.31 0.72 8.56
C ASP A 466 24.83 0.96 8.91
N ALA A 467 24.17 1.88 8.21
CA ALA A 467 22.75 2.15 8.41
C ALA A 467 21.93 0.91 8.04
N PHE A 468 22.19 0.31 6.90
CA PHE A 468 21.49 -0.89 6.46
C PHE A 468 21.77 -2.10 7.37
N ALA A 469 23.03 -2.27 7.82
CA ALA A 469 23.37 -3.32 8.78
C ALA A 469 22.54 -3.20 10.06
N ARG A 470 22.40 -1.98 10.61
CA ARG A 470 21.55 -1.71 11.78
C ARG A 470 20.06 -2.00 11.51
N ASP A 471 19.54 -1.57 10.37
CA ASP A 471 18.15 -1.78 9.97
C ASP A 471 17.84 -3.28 9.79
N ALA A 472 18.75 -4.03 9.17
CA ALA A 472 18.63 -5.46 8.96
C ALA A 472 18.73 -6.26 10.27
N ALA A 473 19.58 -5.82 11.20
CA ALA A 473 19.73 -6.43 12.52
C ALA A 473 18.63 -6.06 13.50
N ALA A 474 17.84 -5.02 13.18
CA ALA A 474 16.76 -4.58 14.05
C ALA A 474 15.79 -5.72 14.37
N PHE A 475 15.24 -5.70 15.56
CA PHE A 475 14.34 -6.74 16.08
C PHE A 475 14.94 -8.15 16.10
N GLY A 476 16.27 -8.30 15.97
CA GLY A 476 16.94 -9.60 15.92
C GLY A 476 16.71 -10.35 14.59
N ALA A 477 16.37 -9.66 13.50
CA ALA A 477 16.06 -10.29 12.21
C ALA A 477 17.29 -10.90 11.53
N ILE A 478 18.31 -10.08 11.23
CA ILE A 478 19.60 -10.53 10.62
C ILE A 478 20.73 -10.14 11.55
N THR A 479 21.21 -11.11 12.36
CA THR A 479 22.21 -10.87 13.40
C THR A 479 23.60 -11.47 13.09
N SER A 480 23.76 -12.14 11.95
CA SER A 480 25.02 -12.68 11.47
C SER A 480 25.16 -12.52 9.95
N GLU A 481 26.37 -12.56 9.44
CA GLU A 481 26.66 -12.51 8.00
C GLU A 481 26.40 -13.84 7.31
N ASP A 482 26.53 -14.97 8.03
CA ASP A 482 26.37 -16.31 7.50
C ASP A 482 24.90 -16.66 7.27
N PHE A 483 24.64 -17.36 6.16
CA PHE A 483 23.32 -17.94 5.90
C PHE A 483 22.97 -18.99 6.93
N THR A 484 21.71 -19.01 7.35
CA THR A 484 21.17 -20.17 8.06
C THR A 484 21.12 -21.39 7.14
N ALA A 485 21.01 -22.59 7.69
CA ALA A 485 20.91 -23.82 6.87
C ALA A 485 19.73 -23.75 5.87
N ARG A 486 18.60 -23.15 6.28
CA ARG A 486 17.43 -22.96 5.40
C ARG A 486 17.70 -21.94 4.29
N GLU A 487 18.34 -20.82 4.61
CA GLU A 487 18.72 -19.79 3.62
C GLU A 487 19.73 -20.35 2.62
N GLN A 488 20.69 -21.18 3.08
CA GLN A 488 21.66 -21.84 2.22
C GLN A 488 20.96 -22.78 1.23
N MET A 489 20.08 -23.65 1.68
CA MET A 489 19.27 -24.53 0.80
C MET A 489 18.42 -23.72 -0.19
N SER A 490 17.82 -22.64 0.28
CA SER A 490 17.02 -21.75 -0.57
C SER A 490 17.86 -21.07 -1.65
N TRP A 491 19.09 -20.67 -1.31
CA TRP A 491 20.02 -20.06 -2.25
C TRP A 491 20.53 -21.05 -3.30
N GLU A 492 20.87 -22.27 -2.89
CA GLU A 492 21.28 -23.36 -3.79
C GLU A 492 20.17 -23.72 -4.78
N LEU A 493 18.91 -23.73 -4.34
CA LEU A 493 17.76 -23.96 -5.22
C LEU A 493 17.65 -22.91 -6.33
N LEU A 494 17.98 -21.64 -6.05
CA LEU A 494 17.98 -20.58 -7.07
C LEU A 494 19.13 -20.69 -8.07
N GLN A 495 20.21 -21.40 -7.71
CA GLN A 495 21.40 -21.56 -8.56
C GLN A 495 21.38 -22.86 -9.36
N SER A 496 20.45 -23.76 -9.04
CA SER A 496 20.28 -24.98 -9.82
C SER A 496 19.76 -24.63 -11.22
N PRO A 497 20.35 -25.23 -12.28
CA PRO A 497 20.03 -24.91 -13.66
C PRO A 497 18.61 -25.28 -14.08
#